data_a958c758ca1a7d691940c22f2d1788f4
#
_entry.id   a958c758ca1a7d691940c22f2d1788f4
#
_cell.length_a   1.000
_cell.length_b   1.000
_cell.length_c   1.000
_cell.angle_alpha   90.00
_cell.angle_beta   90.00
_cell.angle_gamma   90.00
#
_symmetry.space_group_name_H-M   'P 1'
#
loop_
_entity.id
_entity.type
_entity.pdbx_description
1 polymer ?
#
loop_
_entity_poly.entity_id
_entity_poly.type
_entity_poly.pdbx_seq_one_letter_code
_entity_poly.pdbx_strand_id
1 'polypeptide(L)'
;MKISKINLYEVIVPAKKGTVESLEINKPLHKLSVGADEGWSIQFDKLSKILISIELSNGIVGWGECYRGNLMSEVKEIATKFIGTDIEKIIRQKLPIPYTRVYDGFECAIWDSFARLKNIRVVDLLGGEVREKVKVGSWSSHRTTDEVGEIASNFYKMGYDCIKFKTDLEDDVEGWARAIKDYAPGMKIIFDPNERWDSPSEVKIRLDQLENIGNTLCLEDPISRWRMDEYSNLRNYSSIPIVLHVSLPYVDHGQRIKDAILAIKQNAVDGFNFNCGLTNFQILDNIASSAELPCWQGSANALGIMEAMYMHSCAAATSCVWPSDIFGRLIREHDLLKSPIKIEPPFAYLPKGDGLGIEPDLDAINQYLINKAEILN
;
A
#
# COMPACT_ATOMS: atom_id res chain seq x y z
N MET A 1 21.58 -8.96 21.32
CA MET A 1 20.62 -8.22 22.20
C MET A 1 19.28 -8.93 22.18
N LYS A 2 18.69 -9.25 23.37
CA LYS A 2 17.45 -10.05 23.45
C LYS A 2 16.19 -9.19 23.35
N ILE A 3 15.15 -9.74 22.75
CA ILE A 3 13.79 -9.19 22.80
C ILE A 3 13.21 -9.50 24.18
N SER A 4 12.97 -8.45 24.98
CA SER A 4 12.51 -8.55 26.37
C SER A 4 11.00 -8.44 26.50
N LYS A 5 10.37 -7.65 25.61
CA LYS A 5 8.94 -7.38 25.66
C LYS A 5 8.39 -7.09 24.26
N ILE A 6 7.16 -7.53 24.01
CA ILE A 6 6.39 -7.15 22.82
C ILE A 6 5.02 -6.64 23.28
N ASN A 7 4.66 -5.42 22.88
CA ASN A 7 3.30 -4.92 23.02
C ASN A 7 2.58 -4.95 21.70
N LEU A 8 1.30 -5.28 21.76
CA LEU A 8 0.38 -5.29 20.63
C LEU A 8 -0.76 -4.32 20.94
N TYR A 9 -1.03 -3.41 19.99
CA TYR A 9 -2.10 -2.41 20.11
C TYR A 9 -3.05 -2.59 18.94
N GLU A 10 -4.27 -3.01 19.22
CA GLU A 10 -5.31 -3.09 18.21
C GLU A 10 -6.08 -1.77 18.17
N VAL A 11 -6.09 -1.14 17.00
CA VAL A 11 -6.62 0.21 16.80
C VAL A 11 -7.58 0.28 15.62
N ILE A 12 -8.53 1.20 15.68
CA ILE A 12 -9.37 1.63 14.54
C ILE A 12 -9.22 3.14 14.40
N VAL A 13 -8.68 3.56 13.26
CA VAL A 13 -8.59 4.98 12.90
C VAL A 13 -9.51 5.25 11.71
N PRO A 14 -10.57 6.05 11.89
CA PRO A 14 -11.56 6.31 10.86
C PRO A 14 -11.01 6.99 9.61
N ALA A 15 -11.72 6.79 8.50
CA ALA A 15 -11.49 7.57 7.28
C ALA A 15 -11.96 9.02 7.47
N LYS A 16 -11.32 9.95 6.78
CA LYS A 16 -11.87 11.30 6.63
C LYS A 16 -13.10 11.28 5.74
N LYS A 17 -14.21 11.79 6.24
CA LYS A 17 -15.46 11.88 5.48
C LYS A 17 -15.26 12.63 4.16
N GLY A 18 -15.87 12.11 3.10
CA GLY A 18 -15.83 12.70 1.77
C GLY A 18 -14.50 12.59 1.03
N THR A 19 -13.45 12.06 1.65
CA THR A 19 -12.13 11.89 1.01
C THR A 19 -12.01 10.52 0.37
N VAL A 20 -12.40 9.46 1.10
CA VAL A 20 -12.27 8.07 0.66
C VAL A 20 -13.34 7.73 -0.37
N GLU A 21 -14.60 8.03 -0.07
CA GLU A 21 -15.72 7.75 -0.95
C GLU A 21 -16.73 8.90 -0.95
N SER A 22 -17.67 8.84 -1.92
CA SER A 22 -18.80 9.74 -2.00
C SER A 22 -19.67 9.68 -0.73
N LEU A 23 -20.24 10.83 -0.35
CA LEU A 23 -21.31 10.86 0.65
C LEU A 23 -22.67 10.47 0.05
N GLU A 24 -22.78 10.49 -1.29
CA GLU A 24 -24.02 10.21 -2.04
C GLU A 24 -24.08 8.76 -2.55
N ILE A 25 -22.92 8.14 -2.80
CA ILE A 25 -22.81 6.79 -3.35
C ILE A 25 -22.23 5.85 -2.30
N ASN A 26 -23.03 4.88 -1.84
CA ASN A 26 -22.58 3.76 -1.04
C ASN A 26 -22.53 2.50 -1.92
N LYS A 27 -21.37 2.20 -2.52
CA LYS A 27 -21.18 0.99 -3.31
C LYS A 27 -20.54 -0.10 -2.47
N PRO A 28 -21.02 -1.35 -2.56
CA PRO A 28 -20.43 -2.48 -1.87
C PRO A 28 -19.00 -2.76 -2.34
N LEU A 29 -18.22 -3.40 -1.47
CA LEU A 29 -16.89 -3.91 -1.78
C LEU A 29 -17.03 -5.21 -2.58
N HIS A 30 -17.10 -5.13 -3.89
CA HIS A 30 -17.21 -6.30 -4.75
C HIS A 30 -16.03 -7.27 -4.51
N LYS A 31 -16.31 -8.57 -4.61
CA LYS A 31 -15.35 -9.67 -4.51
C LYS A 31 -14.57 -9.77 -3.19
N LEU A 32 -14.90 -8.98 -2.19
CA LEU A 32 -14.36 -9.16 -0.84
C LEU A 32 -15.43 -9.80 0.04
N SER A 33 -15.06 -10.85 0.79
CA SER A 33 -15.97 -11.55 1.71
C SER A 33 -16.37 -10.70 2.91
N VAL A 34 -15.54 -9.74 3.30
CA VAL A 34 -15.79 -8.81 4.41
C VAL A 34 -16.22 -7.47 3.85
N GLY A 35 -17.38 -6.98 4.28
CA GLY A 35 -17.90 -5.69 3.88
C GLY A 35 -18.41 -5.64 2.44
N ALA A 36 -18.85 -6.78 1.89
CA ALA A 36 -19.37 -6.85 0.54
C ALA A 36 -20.60 -5.97 0.30
N ASP A 37 -21.38 -5.72 1.35
CA ASP A 37 -22.60 -4.90 1.32
C ASP A 37 -22.37 -3.46 1.82
N GLU A 38 -21.11 -3.06 2.04
CA GLU A 38 -20.76 -1.75 2.57
C GLU A 38 -19.73 -1.06 1.67
N GLY A 39 -19.63 0.27 1.76
CA GLY A 39 -18.67 1.07 1.00
C GLY A 39 -17.21 0.86 1.41
N TRP A 40 -16.31 1.58 0.75
CA TRP A 40 -14.87 1.46 0.98
C TRP A 40 -14.43 1.93 2.37
N SER A 41 -15.17 2.85 3.01
CA SER A 41 -14.88 3.35 4.36
C SER A 41 -14.80 2.24 5.41
N ILE A 42 -15.51 1.11 5.21
CA ILE A 42 -15.42 -0.05 6.11
C ILE A 42 -13.97 -0.53 6.34
N GLN A 43 -13.10 -0.38 5.34
CA GLN A 43 -11.69 -0.73 5.45
C GLN A 43 -10.96 0.09 6.52
N PHE A 44 -11.50 1.23 6.89
CA PHE A 44 -10.99 2.15 7.89
C PHE A 44 -11.80 2.09 9.18
N ASP A 45 -13.11 2.06 9.08
CA ASP A 45 -14.03 2.32 10.19
C ASP A 45 -14.36 1.05 10.99
N LYS A 46 -14.22 -0.14 10.39
CA LYS A 46 -14.58 -1.42 11.03
C LYS A 46 -13.42 -2.42 11.10
N LEU A 47 -12.48 -2.38 10.20
CA LEU A 47 -11.37 -3.32 10.19
C LEU A 47 -10.19 -2.78 10.99
N SER A 48 -9.94 -3.39 12.14
CA SER A 48 -8.82 -3.02 13.01
C SER A 48 -7.45 -3.29 12.37
N LYS A 49 -6.45 -2.54 12.84
CA LYS A 49 -5.04 -2.81 12.61
C LYS A 49 -4.34 -3.10 13.92
N ILE A 50 -3.31 -3.94 13.89
CA ILE A 50 -2.51 -4.26 15.06
C ILE A 50 -1.12 -3.67 14.87
N LEU A 51 -0.74 -2.76 15.79
CA LEU A 51 0.61 -2.23 15.89
C LEU A 51 1.42 -3.15 16.79
N ILE A 52 2.69 -3.32 16.45
CA ILE A 52 3.65 -4.14 17.18
C ILE A 52 4.78 -3.25 17.69
N SER A 53 5.05 -3.24 19.00
CA SER A 53 6.29 -2.67 19.51
C SER A 53 7.16 -3.76 20.09
N ILE A 54 8.42 -3.83 19.65
CA ILE A 54 9.42 -4.78 20.13
C ILE A 54 10.44 -4.01 20.97
N GLU A 55 10.50 -4.31 22.28
CA GLU A 55 11.47 -3.73 23.19
C GLU A 55 12.62 -4.70 23.40
N LEU A 56 13.83 -4.20 23.21
CA LEU A 56 15.07 -4.93 23.46
C LEU A 56 15.50 -4.77 24.93
N SER A 57 16.34 -5.70 25.43
CA SER A 57 16.83 -5.72 26.82
C SER A 57 17.67 -4.48 27.23
N ASN A 58 18.00 -3.60 26.29
CA ASN A 58 18.65 -2.29 26.54
C ASN A 58 17.69 -1.10 26.42
N GLY A 59 16.37 -1.35 26.29
CA GLY A 59 15.33 -0.32 26.20
C GLY A 59 15.08 0.25 24.79
N ILE A 60 15.81 -0.18 23.78
CA ILE A 60 15.51 0.21 22.38
C ILE A 60 14.17 -0.41 21.97
N VAL A 61 13.32 0.40 21.34
CA VAL A 61 12.00 -0.02 20.88
C VAL A 61 11.90 0.17 19.36
N GLY A 62 11.57 -0.89 18.64
CA GLY A 62 11.21 -0.83 17.23
C GLY A 62 9.73 -1.11 17.01
N TRP A 63 9.19 -0.63 15.90
CA TRP A 63 7.77 -0.63 15.61
C TRP A 63 7.43 -1.30 14.29
N GLY A 64 6.26 -1.92 14.25
CA GLY A 64 5.66 -2.50 13.05
C GLY A 64 4.15 -2.36 13.06
N GLU A 65 3.55 -2.62 11.93
CA GLU A 65 2.11 -2.53 11.73
C GLU A 65 1.65 -3.70 10.87
N CYS A 66 0.64 -4.45 11.34
CA CYS A 66 -0.02 -5.49 10.55
C CYS A 66 -1.05 -4.90 9.59
N TYR A 67 -1.35 -5.65 8.54
CA TYR A 67 -2.49 -5.34 7.67
C TYR A 67 -3.80 -5.35 8.48
N ARG A 68 -4.88 -4.79 7.91
CA ARG A 68 -6.18 -4.74 8.57
C ARG A 68 -6.84 -6.11 8.71
N GLY A 69 -7.70 -6.25 9.73
CA GLY A 69 -8.55 -7.42 9.90
C GLY A 69 -7.83 -8.69 10.38
N ASN A 70 -6.68 -8.56 11.05
CA ASN A 70 -6.01 -9.68 11.70
C ASN A 70 -6.58 -9.91 13.10
N LEU A 71 -6.58 -11.17 13.54
CA LEU A 71 -7.00 -11.52 14.88
C LEU A 71 -5.86 -11.28 15.89
N MET A 72 -6.14 -10.61 16.99
CA MET A 72 -5.19 -10.37 18.09
C MET A 72 -4.59 -11.68 18.61
N SER A 73 -5.38 -12.77 18.67
CA SER A 73 -4.91 -14.09 19.12
C SER A 73 -3.80 -14.66 18.22
N GLU A 74 -3.93 -14.52 16.90
CA GLU A 74 -2.93 -14.97 15.95
C GLU A 74 -1.62 -14.17 16.09
N VAL A 75 -1.74 -12.84 16.14
CA VAL A 75 -0.57 -11.96 16.29
C VAL A 75 0.14 -12.23 17.63
N LYS A 76 -0.63 -12.47 18.71
CA LYS A 76 -0.09 -12.81 20.02
C LYS A 76 0.66 -14.15 20.02
N GLU A 77 0.11 -15.18 19.37
CA GLU A 77 0.78 -16.47 19.23
C GLU A 77 2.13 -16.32 18.51
N ILE A 78 2.17 -15.55 17.41
CA ILE A 78 3.39 -15.31 16.66
C ILE A 78 4.40 -14.50 17.49
N ALA A 79 3.95 -13.49 18.25
CA ALA A 79 4.81 -12.67 19.11
C ALA A 79 5.55 -13.51 20.14
N THR A 80 4.92 -14.55 20.70
CA THR A 80 5.57 -15.45 21.69
C THR A 80 6.82 -16.15 21.14
N LYS A 81 6.91 -16.37 19.83
CA LYS A 81 8.05 -17.03 19.18
C LYS A 81 9.30 -16.17 19.16
N PHE A 82 9.16 -14.86 19.34
CA PHE A 82 10.29 -13.90 19.31
C PHE A 82 10.80 -13.53 20.70
N ILE A 83 10.01 -13.70 21.75
CA ILE A 83 10.41 -13.38 23.13
C ILE A 83 11.65 -14.17 23.52
N GLY A 84 12.64 -13.51 24.15
CA GLY A 84 13.91 -14.09 24.56
C GLY A 84 14.91 -14.34 23.43
N THR A 85 14.51 -14.20 22.16
CA THR A 85 15.40 -14.38 21.03
C THR A 85 16.39 -13.22 20.92
N ASP A 86 17.59 -13.50 20.39
CA ASP A 86 18.58 -12.47 20.10
C ASP A 86 18.29 -11.84 18.74
N ILE A 87 17.96 -10.53 18.71
CA ILE A 87 17.61 -9.77 17.51
C ILE A 87 18.71 -9.85 16.43
N GLU A 88 19.98 -9.95 16.83
CA GLU A 88 21.13 -10.01 15.93
C GLU A 88 21.27 -11.38 15.24
N LYS A 89 20.63 -12.42 15.79
CA LYS A 89 20.63 -13.79 15.25
C LYS A 89 19.43 -14.09 14.39
N ILE A 90 18.42 -13.22 14.35
CA ILE A 90 17.24 -13.38 13.49
C ILE A 90 17.66 -13.19 12.03
N ILE A 91 17.35 -14.18 11.19
CA ILE A 91 17.51 -14.06 9.73
C ILE A 91 16.39 -13.15 9.21
N ARG A 92 16.72 -11.87 9.00
CA ARG A 92 15.73 -10.85 8.62
C ARG A 92 15.11 -11.07 7.25
N GLN A 93 15.86 -11.66 6.30
CA GLN A 93 15.37 -12.00 4.97
C GLN A 93 14.34 -13.14 4.97
N LYS A 94 14.26 -13.90 6.06
CA LYS A 94 13.30 -15.00 6.22
C LYS A 94 13.04 -15.23 7.70
N LEU A 95 12.03 -14.55 8.22
CA LEU A 95 11.65 -14.71 9.62
C LEU A 95 11.21 -16.15 9.91
N PRO A 96 11.44 -16.68 11.14
CA PRO A 96 11.09 -18.04 11.52
C PRO A 96 9.58 -18.17 11.83
N ILE A 97 8.73 -17.55 11.02
CA ILE A 97 7.28 -17.57 11.14
C ILE A 97 6.64 -17.83 9.77
N PRO A 98 5.40 -18.35 9.74
CA PRO A 98 4.66 -18.53 8.48
C PRO A 98 4.47 -17.21 7.75
N TYR A 99 4.54 -17.25 6.43
CA TYR A 99 4.25 -16.09 5.59
C TYR A 99 2.73 -15.91 5.48
N THR A 100 2.17 -15.14 6.41
CA THR A 100 0.75 -14.78 6.51
C THR A 100 0.58 -13.28 6.50
N ARG A 101 -0.65 -12.79 6.63
CA ARG A 101 -0.98 -11.34 6.64
C ARG A 101 -0.31 -10.55 7.77
N VAL A 102 0.22 -11.21 8.80
CA VAL A 102 0.93 -10.57 9.93
C VAL A 102 2.44 -10.53 9.74
N TYR A 103 2.98 -11.25 8.75
CA TYR A 103 4.43 -11.37 8.51
C TYR A 103 5.11 -10.02 8.38
N ASP A 104 4.59 -9.16 7.49
CA ASP A 104 5.19 -7.87 7.18
C ASP A 104 5.20 -6.92 8.39
N GLY A 105 4.24 -7.06 9.31
CA GLY A 105 4.22 -6.30 10.57
C GLY A 105 5.37 -6.68 11.50
N PHE A 106 5.65 -7.99 11.65
CA PHE A 106 6.82 -8.45 12.41
C PHE A 106 8.13 -8.15 11.69
N GLU A 107 8.17 -8.28 10.37
CA GLU A 107 9.33 -7.89 9.58
C GLU A 107 9.68 -6.42 9.84
N CYS A 108 8.70 -5.53 9.70
CA CYS A 108 8.85 -4.09 9.96
C CYS A 108 9.42 -3.84 11.36
N ALA A 109 8.81 -4.40 12.42
CA ALA A 109 9.24 -4.20 13.81
C ALA A 109 10.66 -4.72 14.08
N ILE A 110 11.01 -5.88 13.51
CA ILE A 110 12.35 -6.49 13.67
C ILE A 110 13.41 -5.68 12.93
N TRP A 111 13.13 -5.23 11.71
CA TRP A 111 14.07 -4.39 10.97
C TRP A 111 14.26 -3.03 11.63
N ASP A 112 13.18 -2.39 12.12
CA ASP A 112 13.26 -1.12 12.85
C ASP A 112 14.08 -1.28 14.14
N SER A 113 13.79 -2.32 14.97
CA SER A 113 14.54 -2.60 16.20
C SER A 113 16.02 -2.83 15.93
N PHE A 114 16.34 -3.61 14.89
CA PHE A 114 17.74 -3.90 14.53
C PHE A 114 18.47 -2.67 14.01
N ALA A 115 17.84 -1.89 13.14
CA ALA A 115 18.40 -0.68 12.57
C ALA A 115 18.68 0.36 13.67
N ARG A 116 17.73 0.57 14.60
CA ARG A 116 17.92 1.42 15.80
C ARG A 116 19.07 0.91 16.68
N LEU A 117 19.19 -0.39 16.90
CA LEU A 117 20.29 -0.98 17.67
C LEU A 117 21.66 -0.70 17.02
N LYS A 118 21.71 -0.56 15.71
CA LYS A 118 22.94 -0.28 14.95
C LYS A 118 23.15 1.20 14.65
N ASN A 119 22.26 2.08 15.07
CA ASN A 119 22.22 3.52 14.76
C ASN A 119 22.31 3.80 13.25
N ILE A 120 21.52 3.07 12.47
CA ILE A 120 21.41 3.22 11.02
C ILE A 120 19.93 3.25 10.60
N ARG A 121 19.65 3.73 9.39
CA ARG A 121 18.28 3.73 8.82
C ARG A 121 17.95 2.34 8.25
N VAL A 122 16.65 2.01 8.18
CA VAL A 122 16.23 0.77 7.52
C VAL A 122 16.64 0.74 6.05
N VAL A 123 16.59 1.86 5.34
CA VAL A 123 17.03 1.95 3.93
C VAL A 123 18.52 1.57 3.75
N ASP A 124 19.36 1.85 4.72
CA ASP A 124 20.79 1.50 4.66
C ASP A 124 20.99 -0.03 4.75
N LEU A 125 20.09 -0.74 5.44
CA LEU A 125 20.06 -2.22 5.45
C LEU A 125 19.56 -2.82 4.12
N LEU A 126 18.83 -2.04 3.32
CA LEU A 126 18.35 -2.45 2.00
C LEU A 126 19.37 -2.16 0.88
N GLY A 127 20.54 -1.63 1.23
CA GLY A 127 21.61 -1.32 0.28
C GLY A 127 21.81 0.19 0.04
N GLY A 128 21.04 1.03 0.72
CA GLY A 128 21.14 2.48 0.63
C GLY A 128 19.99 3.11 -0.19
N GLU A 129 19.92 4.43 -0.14
CA GLU A 129 18.87 5.16 -0.87
C GLU A 129 19.28 5.45 -2.32
N VAL A 130 18.42 5.09 -3.25
CA VAL A 130 18.51 5.46 -4.67
C VAL A 130 17.87 6.85 -4.88
N ARG A 131 16.89 7.22 -4.02
CA ARG A 131 16.20 8.51 -4.07
C ARG A 131 15.79 8.99 -2.68
N GLU A 132 15.95 10.28 -2.42
CA GLU A 132 15.54 10.94 -1.17
C GLU A 132 14.01 11.13 -1.08
N LYS A 133 13.34 11.23 -2.22
CA LYS A 133 11.90 11.47 -2.32
C LYS A 133 11.23 10.48 -3.25
N VAL A 134 10.06 10.01 -2.84
CA VAL A 134 9.24 9.02 -3.55
C VAL A 134 8.05 9.74 -4.17
N LYS A 135 7.75 9.45 -5.44
CA LYS A 135 6.55 9.96 -6.08
C LYS A 135 5.31 9.33 -5.46
N VAL A 136 4.28 10.13 -5.16
CA VAL A 136 3.04 9.70 -4.55
C VAL A 136 1.84 10.22 -5.31
N GLY A 137 0.74 9.46 -5.30
CA GLY A 137 -0.55 9.84 -5.86
C GLY A 137 -1.57 10.18 -4.77
N SER A 138 -2.63 10.86 -5.16
CA SER A 138 -3.85 10.95 -4.37
C SER A 138 -4.76 9.76 -4.67
N TRP A 139 -5.81 9.56 -3.85
CA TRP A 139 -6.67 8.38 -3.96
C TRP A 139 -8.12 8.70 -3.62
N SER A 140 -9.04 8.05 -4.30
CA SER A 140 -10.46 8.06 -3.98
C SER A 140 -11.11 6.75 -4.41
N SER A 141 -12.32 6.49 -3.90
CA SER A 141 -13.18 5.39 -4.30
C SER A 141 -14.25 5.88 -5.30
N HIS A 142 -15.38 5.18 -5.38
CA HIS A 142 -16.48 5.50 -6.29
C HIS A 142 -17.07 6.89 -6.04
N ARG A 143 -17.39 7.59 -7.13
CA ARG A 143 -17.96 8.96 -7.10
C ARG A 143 -18.91 9.21 -8.25
N THR A 144 -19.75 10.23 -8.11
CA THR A 144 -20.44 10.80 -9.28
C THR A 144 -19.45 11.55 -10.17
N THR A 145 -19.79 11.77 -11.43
CA THR A 145 -18.92 12.51 -12.37
C THR A 145 -18.59 13.92 -11.87
N ASP A 146 -19.57 14.60 -11.25
CA ASP A 146 -19.37 15.94 -10.70
C ASP A 146 -18.41 15.93 -9.51
N GLU A 147 -18.56 14.99 -8.58
CA GLU A 147 -17.65 14.84 -7.42
C GLU A 147 -16.22 14.51 -7.86
N VAL A 148 -16.04 13.72 -8.92
CA VAL A 148 -14.72 13.36 -9.46
C VAL A 148 -13.96 14.59 -9.91
N GLY A 149 -14.62 15.52 -10.63
CA GLY A 149 -14.03 16.78 -11.05
C GLY A 149 -13.56 17.63 -9.87
N GLU A 150 -14.41 17.79 -8.86
CA GLU A 150 -14.11 18.57 -7.66
C GLU A 150 -12.95 17.99 -6.83
N ILE A 151 -12.98 16.69 -6.56
CA ILE A 151 -11.93 16.06 -5.76
C ILE A 151 -10.58 16.08 -6.49
N ALA A 152 -10.58 15.84 -7.80
CA ALA A 152 -9.37 15.94 -8.61
C ALA A 152 -8.82 17.37 -8.61
N SER A 153 -9.68 18.40 -8.75
CA SER A 153 -9.29 19.80 -8.64
C SER A 153 -8.66 20.14 -7.27
N ASN A 154 -9.22 19.62 -6.19
CA ASN A 154 -8.70 19.84 -4.84
C ASN A 154 -7.30 19.23 -4.68
N PHE A 155 -7.09 17.99 -5.10
CA PHE A 155 -5.77 17.36 -5.06
C PHE A 155 -4.77 18.03 -6.00
N TYR A 156 -5.20 18.45 -7.18
CA TYR A 156 -4.36 19.18 -8.12
C TYR A 156 -3.86 20.50 -7.53
N LYS A 157 -4.74 21.27 -6.86
CA LYS A 157 -4.36 22.49 -6.13
C LYS A 157 -3.38 22.23 -4.97
N MET A 158 -3.42 21.05 -4.39
CA MET A 158 -2.45 20.62 -3.38
C MET A 158 -1.09 20.22 -3.99
N GLY A 159 -0.99 20.10 -5.32
CA GLY A 159 0.23 19.75 -6.05
C GLY A 159 0.33 18.29 -6.51
N TYR A 160 -0.71 17.48 -6.33
CA TYR A 160 -0.73 16.11 -6.90
C TYR A 160 -0.86 16.16 -8.43
N ASP A 161 -0.10 15.32 -9.12
CA ASP A 161 -0.13 15.14 -10.56
C ASP A 161 -0.77 13.81 -10.99
N CYS A 162 -1.18 12.99 -10.03
CA CYS A 162 -1.83 11.71 -10.26
C CYS A 162 -2.88 11.42 -9.19
N ILE A 163 -4.02 10.84 -9.62
CA ILE A 163 -5.08 10.36 -8.75
C ILE A 163 -5.45 8.92 -9.13
N LYS A 164 -5.64 8.06 -8.14
CA LYS A 164 -6.10 6.68 -8.32
C LYS A 164 -7.56 6.55 -7.89
N PHE A 165 -8.37 5.91 -8.72
CA PHE A 165 -9.77 5.59 -8.42
C PHE A 165 -10.04 4.10 -8.41
N LYS A 166 -10.79 3.65 -7.40
CA LYS A 166 -11.46 2.35 -7.44
C LYS A 166 -12.68 2.46 -8.34
N THR A 167 -12.87 1.48 -9.22
CA THR A 167 -13.94 1.50 -10.23
C THR A 167 -14.65 0.17 -10.36
N ASP A 168 -15.88 0.22 -10.84
CA ASP A 168 -16.73 -0.91 -11.22
C ASP A 168 -17.19 -0.80 -12.68
N LEU A 169 -17.97 -1.79 -13.14
CA LEU A 169 -18.57 -1.78 -14.47
C LEU A 169 -19.56 -0.64 -14.68
N GLU A 170 -20.28 -0.25 -13.63
CA GLU A 170 -21.29 0.79 -13.67
C GLU A 170 -20.72 2.20 -13.59
N ASP A 171 -19.42 2.35 -13.30
CA ASP A 171 -18.80 3.67 -13.19
C ASP A 171 -18.54 4.25 -14.58
N ASP A 172 -18.89 5.52 -14.76
CA ASP A 172 -18.65 6.28 -15.99
C ASP A 172 -17.21 6.79 -16.03
N VAL A 173 -16.27 5.85 -16.26
CA VAL A 173 -14.82 6.17 -16.28
C VAL A 173 -14.47 7.13 -17.42
N GLU A 174 -15.22 7.16 -18.53
CA GLU A 174 -15.04 8.12 -19.59
C GLU A 174 -15.42 9.53 -19.13
N GLY A 175 -16.60 9.69 -18.52
CA GLY A 175 -17.05 10.96 -17.94
C GLY A 175 -16.10 11.43 -16.85
N TRP A 176 -15.60 10.53 -16.01
CA TRP A 176 -14.60 10.86 -14.99
C TRP A 176 -13.29 11.37 -15.60
N ALA A 177 -12.78 10.72 -16.63
CA ALA A 177 -11.55 11.14 -17.29
C ALA A 177 -11.71 12.53 -17.94
N ARG A 178 -12.88 12.82 -18.57
CA ARG A 178 -13.19 14.12 -19.14
C ARG A 178 -13.29 15.19 -18.06
N ALA A 179 -14.04 14.95 -16.98
CA ALA A 179 -14.19 15.88 -15.86
C ALA A 179 -12.81 16.21 -15.23
N ILE A 180 -11.96 15.21 -15.02
CA ILE A 180 -10.61 15.44 -14.49
C ILE A 180 -9.78 16.27 -15.45
N LYS A 181 -9.85 16.01 -16.74
CA LYS A 181 -9.13 16.80 -17.75
C LYS A 181 -9.53 18.28 -17.74
N ASP A 182 -10.81 18.55 -17.48
CA ASP A 182 -11.35 19.91 -17.43
C ASP A 182 -11.02 20.63 -16.10
N TYR A 183 -11.16 19.94 -14.97
CA TYR A 183 -11.00 20.53 -13.63
C TYR A 183 -9.57 20.49 -13.08
N ALA A 184 -8.75 19.56 -13.56
CA ALA A 184 -7.36 19.34 -13.12
C ALA A 184 -6.46 19.06 -14.34
N PRO A 185 -6.23 20.04 -15.22
CA PRO A 185 -5.49 19.85 -16.47
C PRO A 185 -4.05 19.41 -16.17
N GLY A 186 -3.65 18.27 -16.77
CA GLY A 186 -2.34 17.65 -16.54
C GLY A 186 -2.31 16.55 -15.48
N MET A 187 -3.35 16.40 -14.67
CA MET A 187 -3.46 15.25 -13.74
C MET A 187 -3.65 13.94 -14.50
N LYS A 188 -2.89 12.93 -14.12
CA LYS A 188 -3.01 11.56 -14.64
C LYS A 188 -3.90 10.72 -13.75
N ILE A 189 -4.51 9.69 -14.31
CA ILE A 189 -5.47 8.82 -13.62
C ILE A 189 -4.97 7.38 -13.64
N ILE A 190 -5.01 6.71 -12.49
CA ILE A 190 -4.94 5.26 -12.37
C ILE A 190 -6.35 4.75 -12.12
N PHE A 191 -6.90 3.96 -13.02
CA PHE A 191 -8.15 3.25 -12.79
C PHE A 191 -7.84 1.85 -12.26
N ASP A 192 -8.43 1.50 -11.11
CA ASP A 192 -8.21 0.24 -10.43
C ASP A 192 -9.54 -0.47 -10.16
N PRO A 193 -10.03 -1.28 -11.11
CA PRO A 193 -11.25 -2.06 -10.93
C PRO A 193 -11.09 -3.25 -9.98
N ASN A 194 -9.90 -3.57 -9.48
CA ASN A 194 -9.67 -4.76 -8.66
C ASN A 194 -10.31 -6.02 -9.25
N GLU A 195 -10.06 -6.31 -10.54
CA GLU A 195 -10.58 -7.45 -11.31
C GLU A 195 -12.11 -7.41 -11.60
N ARG A 196 -12.78 -6.26 -11.41
CA ARG A 196 -14.24 -6.16 -11.53
C ARG A 196 -14.78 -5.83 -12.92
N TRP A 197 -13.93 -5.53 -13.88
CA TRP A 197 -14.33 -5.41 -15.27
C TRP A 197 -14.33 -6.80 -15.90
N ASP A 198 -15.49 -7.42 -15.97
CA ASP A 198 -15.72 -8.86 -16.16
C ASP A 198 -15.00 -9.53 -17.33
N SER A 199 -14.80 -8.82 -18.43
CA SER A 199 -14.27 -9.43 -19.66
C SER A 199 -13.30 -8.52 -20.40
N PRO A 200 -12.38 -9.09 -21.21
CA PRO A 200 -11.51 -8.31 -22.09
C PRO A 200 -12.29 -7.41 -23.06
N SER A 201 -13.49 -7.78 -23.46
CA SER A 201 -14.33 -6.97 -24.36
C SER A 201 -14.74 -5.68 -23.69
N GLU A 202 -15.18 -5.75 -22.42
CA GLU A 202 -15.53 -4.57 -21.62
C GLU A 202 -14.31 -3.66 -21.40
N VAL A 203 -13.15 -4.23 -21.16
CA VAL A 203 -11.90 -3.46 -21.00
C VAL A 203 -11.54 -2.74 -22.29
N LYS A 204 -11.66 -3.40 -23.46
CA LYS A 204 -11.36 -2.78 -24.77
C LYS A 204 -12.23 -1.58 -25.06
N ILE A 205 -13.54 -1.64 -24.76
CA ILE A 205 -14.45 -0.50 -24.90
C ILE A 205 -13.95 0.69 -24.09
N ARG A 206 -13.53 0.46 -22.83
CA ARG A 206 -13.01 1.50 -21.96
C ARG A 206 -11.65 2.03 -22.41
N LEU A 207 -10.77 1.14 -22.89
CA LEU A 207 -9.48 1.56 -23.47
C LEU A 207 -9.68 2.52 -24.64
N ASP A 208 -10.60 2.21 -25.58
CA ASP A 208 -10.90 3.08 -26.73
C ASP A 208 -11.40 4.46 -26.27
N GLN A 209 -12.26 4.50 -25.26
CA GLN A 209 -12.79 5.74 -24.69
C GLN A 209 -11.68 6.58 -24.03
N LEU A 210 -10.88 5.94 -23.17
CA LEU A 210 -9.86 6.60 -22.36
C LEU A 210 -8.65 7.05 -23.19
N GLU A 211 -8.26 6.28 -24.21
CA GLU A 211 -7.12 6.61 -25.09
C GLU A 211 -7.36 7.95 -25.82
N ASN A 212 -8.57 8.18 -26.30
CA ASN A 212 -8.95 9.44 -26.95
C ASN A 212 -8.89 10.67 -26.01
N ILE A 213 -9.05 10.46 -24.71
CA ILE A 213 -8.96 11.56 -23.71
C ILE A 213 -7.51 11.82 -23.34
N GLY A 214 -6.67 10.77 -23.17
CA GLY A 214 -5.22 10.85 -23.07
C GLY A 214 -4.66 11.25 -21.69
N ASN A 215 -5.46 11.20 -20.62
CA ASN A 215 -5.04 11.48 -19.25
C ASN A 215 -4.94 10.24 -18.34
N THR A 216 -5.18 9.05 -18.86
CA THR A 216 -4.99 7.79 -18.11
C THR A 216 -3.50 7.45 -18.03
N LEU A 217 -2.99 7.19 -16.83
CA LEU A 217 -1.64 6.69 -16.60
C LEU A 217 -1.57 5.20 -16.87
N CYS A 218 -2.48 4.44 -16.28
CA CYS A 218 -2.58 2.99 -16.48
C CYS A 218 -3.94 2.43 -16.00
N LEU A 219 -4.22 1.17 -16.39
CA LEU A 219 -5.25 0.33 -15.78
C LEU A 219 -4.58 -0.70 -14.88
N GLU A 220 -4.96 -0.74 -13.61
CA GLU A 220 -4.49 -1.71 -12.62
C GLU A 220 -5.53 -2.81 -12.43
N ASP A 221 -5.14 -4.07 -12.57
CA ASP A 221 -6.00 -5.26 -12.40
C ASP A 221 -7.38 -5.12 -13.09
N PRO A 222 -7.45 -4.87 -14.40
CA PRO A 222 -8.73 -4.65 -15.08
C PRO A 222 -9.66 -5.87 -15.02
N ILE A 223 -9.12 -7.08 -15.20
CA ILE A 223 -9.82 -8.36 -15.21
C ILE A 223 -9.17 -9.34 -14.24
N SER A 224 -9.74 -10.53 -14.11
CA SER A 224 -9.18 -11.58 -13.25
C SER A 224 -7.71 -11.88 -13.61
N ARG A 225 -6.84 -11.80 -12.61
CA ARG A 225 -5.40 -12.07 -12.69
C ARG A 225 -5.03 -13.50 -13.11
N TRP A 226 -5.98 -14.41 -13.06
CA TRP A 226 -5.81 -15.78 -13.55
C TRP A 226 -5.81 -15.87 -15.08
N ARG A 227 -6.20 -14.78 -15.76
CA ARG A 227 -6.28 -14.68 -17.23
C ARG A 227 -5.10 -13.90 -17.80
N MET A 228 -3.88 -14.37 -17.50
CA MET A 228 -2.64 -13.66 -17.85
C MET A 228 -2.44 -13.55 -19.38
N ASP A 229 -2.94 -14.50 -20.15
CA ASP A 229 -2.99 -14.47 -21.63
C ASP A 229 -3.85 -13.29 -22.13
N GLU A 230 -4.95 -13.02 -21.47
CA GLU A 230 -5.82 -11.88 -21.82
C GLU A 230 -5.19 -10.53 -21.43
N TYR A 231 -4.42 -10.47 -20.34
CA TYR A 231 -3.61 -9.27 -20.04
C TYR A 231 -2.65 -8.95 -21.20
N SER A 232 -1.97 -9.96 -21.76
CA SER A 232 -1.11 -9.79 -22.93
C SER A 232 -1.88 -9.26 -24.16
N ASN A 233 -3.09 -9.77 -24.39
CA ASN A 233 -3.96 -9.28 -25.46
C ASN A 233 -4.41 -7.83 -25.25
N LEU A 234 -4.75 -7.43 -24.01
CA LEU A 234 -5.13 -6.05 -23.67
C LEU A 234 -3.95 -5.10 -23.85
N ARG A 235 -2.77 -5.49 -23.35
CA ARG A 235 -1.54 -4.72 -23.49
C ARG A 235 -1.19 -4.43 -24.96
N ASN A 236 -1.39 -5.41 -25.85
CA ASN A 236 -1.13 -5.24 -27.28
C ASN A 236 -2.24 -4.47 -28.02
N TYR A 237 -3.39 -4.26 -27.37
CA TYR A 237 -4.55 -3.61 -27.96
C TYR A 237 -4.49 -2.08 -27.90
N SER A 238 -3.99 -1.51 -26.80
CA SER A 238 -4.00 -0.07 -26.55
C SER A 238 -2.64 0.46 -26.09
N SER A 239 -2.41 1.74 -26.22
CA SER A 239 -1.23 2.44 -25.70
C SER A 239 -1.32 2.73 -24.20
N ILE A 240 -2.50 2.53 -23.56
CA ILE A 240 -2.67 2.69 -22.11
C ILE A 240 -2.01 1.51 -21.40
N PRO A 241 -1.04 1.76 -20.51
CA PRO A 241 -0.34 0.71 -19.79
C PRO A 241 -1.27 -0.18 -18.97
N ILE A 242 -1.03 -1.50 -19.00
CA ILE A 242 -1.72 -2.50 -18.18
C ILE A 242 -0.80 -2.90 -17.04
N VAL A 243 -1.32 -2.91 -15.82
CA VAL A 243 -0.56 -3.15 -14.60
C VAL A 243 -1.16 -4.31 -13.80
N LEU A 244 -0.28 -5.15 -13.27
CA LEU A 244 -0.66 -6.22 -12.34
C LEU A 244 -0.32 -5.80 -10.90
N HIS A 245 -1.31 -5.90 -10.01
CA HIS A 245 -1.10 -5.74 -8.57
C HIS A 245 -0.65 -7.06 -7.95
N VAL A 246 0.57 -7.12 -7.44
CA VAL A 246 1.12 -8.26 -6.69
C VAL A 246 1.09 -7.94 -5.21
N SER A 247 0.07 -8.47 -4.52
CA SER A 247 -0.15 -8.26 -3.08
C SER A 247 0.17 -9.53 -2.31
N LEU A 248 1.37 -9.65 -1.78
CA LEU A 248 1.83 -10.88 -1.11
C LEU A 248 1.16 -11.15 0.23
N PRO A 249 0.76 -10.15 1.04
CA PRO A 249 0.04 -10.42 2.28
C PRO A 249 -1.35 -11.04 2.08
N TYR A 250 -1.89 -10.95 0.86
CA TYR A 250 -3.17 -11.56 0.47
C TYR A 250 -2.94 -12.86 -0.29
N VAL A 251 -2.21 -13.79 0.33
CA VAL A 251 -1.87 -15.11 -0.27
C VAL A 251 -3.11 -15.90 -0.70
N ASP A 252 -4.23 -15.70 -0.03
CA ASP A 252 -5.56 -16.22 -0.37
C ASP A 252 -6.09 -15.73 -1.72
N HIS A 253 -5.61 -14.58 -2.23
CA HIS A 253 -5.85 -14.15 -3.61
C HIS A 253 -4.90 -14.82 -4.62
N GLY A 254 -4.00 -15.68 -4.15
CA GLY A 254 -3.12 -16.49 -4.97
C GLY A 254 -1.94 -15.77 -5.62
N GLN A 255 -1.75 -14.50 -5.36
CA GLN A 255 -0.61 -13.76 -5.91
C GLN A 255 0.69 -14.10 -5.21
N ARG A 256 1.74 -14.28 -5.98
CA ARG A 256 3.05 -14.74 -5.53
C ARG A 256 4.13 -14.07 -6.37
N ILE A 257 5.36 -14.05 -5.89
CA ILE A 257 6.52 -13.55 -6.66
C ILE A 257 6.60 -14.20 -8.06
N LYS A 258 6.30 -15.50 -8.16
CA LYS A 258 6.31 -16.20 -9.45
C LYS A 258 5.25 -15.68 -10.44
N ASP A 259 4.19 -15.04 -9.97
CA ASP A 259 3.15 -14.48 -10.85
C ASP A 259 3.67 -13.21 -11.53
N ALA A 260 4.53 -12.42 -10.88
CA ALA A 260 5.26 -11.32 -11.53
C ALA A 260 6.20 -11.86 -12.63
N ILE A 261 6.93 -12.95 -12.37
CA ILE A 261 7.78 -13.59 -13.36
C ILE A 261 6.95 -14.13 -14.54
N LEU A 262 5.79 -14.72 -14.26
CA LEU A 262 4.87 -15.21 -15.28
C LEU A 262 4.35 -14.07 -16.17
N ALA A 263 3.94 -12.96 -15.56
CA ALA A 263 3.47 -11.78 -16.28
C ALA A 263 4.54 -11.23 -17.25
N ILE A 264 5.79 -11.17 -16.80
CA ILE A 264 6.93 -10.77 -17.66
C ILE A 264 7.12 -11.77 -18.81
N LYS A 265 7.15 -13.08 -18.51
CA LYS A 265 7.35 -14.13 -19.52
C LYS A 265 6.26 -14.14 -20.61
N GLN A 266 5.04 -13.78 -20.24
CA GLN A 266 3.91 -13.71 -21.17
C GLN A 266 3.75 -12.32 -21.81
N ASN A 267 4.64 -11.38 -21.51
CA ASN A 267 4.54 -10.00 -22.00
C ASN A 267 3.17 -9.37 -21.66
N ALA A 268 2.68 -9.62 -20.44
CA ALA A 268 1.31 -9.33 -20.03
C ALA A 268 1.12 -7.96 -19.42
N VAL A 269 2.21 -7.27 -19.01
CA VAL A 269 2.13 -6.01 -18.25
C VAL A 269 3.16 -5.00 -18.68
N ASP A 270 2.87 -3.72 -18.42
CA ASP A 270 3.77 -2.59 -18.63
C ASP A 270 4.37 -2.08 -17.32
N GLY A 271 3.95 -2.62 -16.18
CA GLY A 271 4.43 -2.28 -14.86
C GLY A 271 3.72 -3.06 -13.77
N PHE A 272 4.09 -2.76 -12.52
CA PHE A 272 3.57 -3.46 -11.36
C PHE A 272 3.15 -2.50 -10.24
N ASN A 273 2.09 -2.87 -9.54
CA ASN A 273 1.82 -2.44 -8.19
C ASN A 273 2.30 -3.55 -7.24
N PHE A 274 3.28 -3.26 -6.38
CA PHE A 274 3.75 -4.22 -5.37
C PHE A 274 3.27 -3.79 -3.99
N ASN A 275 2.57 -4.69 -3.30
CA ASN A 275 2.16 -4.47 -1.92
C ASN A 275 2.70 -5.61 -1.04
N CYS A 276 3.79 -5.35 -0.33
CA CYS A 276 4.45 -6.31 0.53
C CYS A 276 5.49 -5.65 1.44
N GLY A 277 6.06 -6.43 2.36
CA GLY A 277 7.13 -6.01 3.26
C GLY A 277 8.49 -5.82 2.56
N LEU A 278 9.48 -5.44 3.35
CA LEU A 278 10.82 -4.99 2.91
C LEU A 278 11.54 -5.98 2.00
N THR A 279 11.68 -7.22 2.46
CA THR A 279 12.45 -8.24 1.73
C THR A 279 11.79 -8.63 0.41
N ASN A 280 10.48 -8.83 0.43
CA ASN A 280 9.76 -9.22 -0.77
C ASN A 280 9.68 -8.07 -1.78
N PHE A 281 9.55 -6.82 -1.29
CA PHE A 281 9.59 -5.66 -2.17
C PHE A 281 10.95 -5.55 -2.90
N GLN A 282 12.05 -5.76 -2.18
CA GLN A 282 13.38 -5.77 -2.78
C GLN A 282 13.55 -6.86 -3.84
N ILE A 283 13.02 -8.07 -3.59
CA ILE A 283 13.03 -9.15 -4.58
C ILE A 283 12.23 -8.76 -5.82
N LEU A 284 11.03 -8.21 -5.64
CA LEU A 284 10.15 -7.81 -6.72
C LEU A 284 10.70 -6.60 -7.51
N ASP A 285 11.32 -5.63 -6.82
CA ASP A 285 12.02 -4.52 -7.46
C ASP A 285 13.15 -5.02 -8.36
N ASN A 286 13.96 -5.96 -7.88
CA ASN A 286 15.04 -6.56 -8.69
C ASN A 286 14.49 -7.30 -9.93
N ILE A 287 13.36 -7.98 -9.80
CA ILE A 287 12.69 -8.66 -10.93
C ILE A 287 12.17 -7.62 -11.94
N ALA A 288 11.44 -6.61 -11.48
CA ALA A 288 10.90 -5.56 -12.33
C ALA A 288 12.01 -4.73 -13.02
N SER A 289 13.02 -4.33 -12.25
CA SER A 289 14.18 -3.58 -12.76
C SER A 289 14.95 -4.37 -13.82
N SER A 290 15.15 -5.68 -13.61
CA SER A 290 15.83 -6.54 -14.60
C SER A 290 15.01 -6.70 -15.89
N ALA A 291 13.71 -6.51 -15.83
CA ALA A 291 12.81 -6.52 -16.97
C ALA A 291 12.53 -5.12 -17.56
N GLU A 292 13.20 -4.08 -17.04
CA GLU A 292 13.00 -2.67 -17.42
C GLU A 292 11.53 -2.20 -17.24
N LEU A 293 10.82 -2.77 -16.26
CA LEU A 293 9.43 -2.42 -15.96
C LEU A 293 9.35 -1.51 -14.72
N PRO A 294 8.56 -0.42 -14.78
CA PRO A 294 8.30 0.43 -13.63
C PRO A 294 7.42 -0.27 -12.59
N CYS A 295 7.53 0.15 -11.34
CA CYS A 295 6.60 -0.23 -10.31
C CYS A 295 6.26 0.92 -9.37
N TRP A 296 5.34 0.67 -8.46
CA TRP A 296 5.08 1.47 -7.26
C TRP A 296 4.73 0.59 -6.07
N GLN A 297 4.82 1.15 -4.86
CA GLN A 297 4.36 0.51 -3.65
C GLN A 297 2.86 0.74 -3.49
N GLY A 298 2.09 -0.34 -3.48
CA GLY A 298 0.68 -0.32 -3.13
C GLY A 298 0.44 -0.20 -1.62
N SER A 299 -0.81 0.03 -1.24
CA SER A 299 -1.20 0.14 0.16
C SER A 299 -2.34 -0.84 0.51
N ALA A 300 -2.29 -1.34 1.73
CA ALA A 300 -3.41 -2.02 2.37
C ALA A 300 -4.12 -1.05 3.35
N ASN A 301 -4.28 0.20 2.96
CA ASN A 301 -4.77 1.28 3.82
C ASN A 301 -3.88 1.41 5.07
N ALA A 302 -2.57 1.55 4.85
CA ALA A 302 -1.57 1.63 5.90
C ALA A 302 -1.79 2.85 6.81
N LEU A 303 -1.31 2.74 8.06
CA LEU A 303 -1.06 3.85 8.96
C LEU A 303 0.41 4.28 8.84
N GLY A 304 0.81 5.29 9.57
CA GLY A 304 2.12 5.91 9.40
C GLY A 304 3.33 5.01 9.65
N ILE A 305 3.22 3.97 10.49
CA ILE A 305 4.33 3.03 10.73
C ILE A 305 4.61 2.20 9.48
N MET A 306 3.58 1.63 8.88
CA MET A 306 3.73 0.84 7.65
C MET A 306 4.06 1.72 6.44
N GLU A 307 3.51 2.93 6.37
CA GLU A 307 3.89 3.89 5.33
C GLU A 307 5.37 4.29 5.42
N ALA A 308 5.92 4.44 6.63
CA ALA A 308 7.35 4.66 6.81
C ALA A 308 8.17 3.47 6.29
N MET A 309 7.75 2.23 6.56
CA MET A 309 8.37 1.03 5.99
C MET A 309 8.33 1.08 4.46
N TYR A 310 7.20 1.45 3.86
CA TYR A 310 7.06 1.59 2.41
C TYR A 310 7.99 2.68 1.85
N MET A 311 8.14 3.79 2.56
CA MET A 311 9.10 4.84 2.17
C MET A 311 10.52 4.32 2.07
N HIS A 312 10.98 3.50 3.02
CA HIS A 312 12.30 2.88 2.98
C HIS A 312 12.45 1.89 1.81
N SER A 313 11.42 1.08 1.55
CA SER A 313 11.38 0.18 0.39
C SER A 313 11.48 0.95 -0.93
N CYS A 314 10.64 1.97 -1.12
CA CYS A 314 10.61 2.78 -2.33
C CYS A 314 11.90 3.59 -2.54
N ALA A 315 12.50 4.10 -1.45
CA ALA A 315 13.74 4.85 -1.51
C ALA A 315 14.94 4.00 -1.94
N ALA A 316 14.94 2.71 -1.58
CA ALA A 316 15.99 1.76 -1.97
C ALA A 316 15.75 1.14 -3.36
N ALA A 317 14.55 1.20 -3.89
CA ALA A 317 14.14 0.51 -5.12
C ALA A 317 14.49 1.30 -6.38
N THR A 318 14.97 0.62 -7.42
CA THR A 318 15.34 1.25 -8.70
C THR A 318 14.15 1.40 -9.64
N SER A 319 13.25 0.43 -9.69
CA SER A 319 12.07 0.43 -10.57
C SER A 319 10.86 1.19 -10.00
N CYS A 320 10.87 1.58 -8.71
CA CYS A 320 9.77 2.28 -8.06
C CYS A 320 9.72 3.76 -8.47
N VAL A 321 9.23 4.03 -9.67
CA VAL A 321 9.22 5.38 -10.29
C VAL A 321 7.81 5.93 -10.54
N TRP A 322 6.77 5.11 -10.41
CA TRP A 322 5.38 5.52 -10.52
C TRP A 322 4.80 5.93 -9.15
N PRO A 323 3.65 6.66 -9.13
CA PRO A 323 3.10 7.18 -7.89
C PRO A 323 2.72 6.09 -6.90
N SER A 324 3.38 6.05 -5.75
CA SER A 324 3.12 5.09 -4.67
C SER A 324 1.92 5.48 -3.81
N ASP A 325 1.25 4.48 -3.25
CA ASP A 325 0.06 4.63 -2.40
C ASP A 325 0.47 4.97 -0.95
N ILE A 326 1.11 6.13 -0.78
CA ILE A 326 1.53 6.68 0.52
C ILE A 326 0.72 7.95 0.75
N PHE A 327 -0.20 7.92 1.70
CA PHE A 327 -1.25 8.93 1.85
C PHE A 327 -1.06 9.81 3.07
N GLY A 328 -0.29 9.37 4.09
CA GLY A 328 -0.17 10.10 5.35
C GLY A 328 -1.54 10.35 6.00
N ARG A 329 -1.78 11.61 6.36
CA ARG A 329 -3.07 12.06 6.92
C ARG A 329 -4.10 12.49 5.87
N LEU A 330 -3.90 12.14 4.59
CA LEU A 330 -4.81 12.56 3.53
C LEU A 330 -6.18 11.90 3.65
N ILE A 331 -6.21 10.59 3.91
CA ILE A 331 -7.43 9.77 3.85
C ILE A 331 -7.94 9.30 5.22
N ARG A 332 -7.15 9.47 6.29
CA ARG A 332 -7.50 9.07 7.67
C ARG A 332 -7.50 10.26 8.61
N GLU A 333 -8.23 10.16 9.71
CA GLU A 333 -8.24 11.18 10.77
C GLU A 333 -6.87 11.36 11.42
N HIS A 334 -6.10 10.27 11.58
CA HIS A 334 -4.74 10.28 12.12
C HIS A 334 -3.89 9.15 11.53
N ASP A 335 -2.56 9.32 11.49
CA ASP A 335 -1.59 8.32 11.04
C ASP A 335 -0.85 7.60 12.19
N LEU A 336 -1.15 7.98 13.44
CA LEU A 336 -0.56 7.50 14.69
C LEU A 336 0.94 7.81 14.85
N LEU A 337 1.44 8.83 14.16
CA LEU A 337 2.78 9.38 14.35
C LEU A 337 2.71 10.75 15.04
N LYS A 338 3.70 11.09 15.88
CA LYS A 338 3.84 12.44 16.46
C LYS A 338 4.02 13.49 15.37
N SER A 339 4.88 13.20 14.41
CA SER A 339 5.06 14.00 13.20
C SER A 339 4.72 13.15 11.99
N PRO A 340 3.80 13.58 11.12
CA PRO A 340 3.47 12.82 9.91
C PRO A 340 4.67 12.72 8.97
N ILE A 341 4.66 11.70 8.09
CA ILE A 341 5.61 11.64 6.98
C ILE A 341 5.45 12.93 6.18
N LYS A 342 6.58 13.58 5.88
CA LYS A 342 6.57 14.81 5.09
C LYS A 342 6.15 14.52 3.68
N ILE A 343 4.97 15.03 3.27
CA ILE A 343 4.45 14.95 1.89
C ILE A 343 4.34 16.38 1.36
N GLU A 344 5.07 16.67 0.29
CA GLU A 344 4.94 17.86 -0.54
C GLU A 344 4.61 17.37 -1.95
N PRO A 345 3.32 17.27 -2.28
CA PRO A 345 2.90 16.63 -3.52
C PRO A 345 3.63 17.22 -4.76
N PRO A 346 4.00 16.37 -5.72
CA PRO A 346 3.72 14.94 -5.84
C PRO A 346 4.77 14.02 -5.17
N PHE A 347 5.44 14.46 -4.09
CA PHE A 347 6.50 13.69 -3.44
C PHE A 347 6.29 13.55 -1.94
N ALA A 348 6.61 12.34 -1.42
CA ALA A 348 6.87 12.08 0.00
C ALA A 348 8.39 11.99 0.23
N TYR A 349 8.85 12.43 1.40
CA TYR A 349 10.28 12.44 1.76
C TYR A 349 10.60 11.32 2.74
N LEU A 350 11.70 10.62 2.50
CA LEU A 350 12.18 9.57 3.39
C LEU A 350 12.38 10.12 4.81
N PRO A 351 11.76 9.50 5.85
CA PRO A 351 11.98 9.92 7.23
C PRO A 351 13.46 9.86 7.62
N LYS A 352 13.90 10.84 8.41
CA LYS A 352 15.28 10.95 8.89
C LYS A 352 15.41 10.40 10.31
N GLY A 353 16.51 9.72 10.62
CA GLY A 353 16.77 9.12 11.92
C GLY A 353 16.93 7.61 11.85
N ASP A 354 17.36 7.02 12.97
CA ASP A 354 17.60 5.58 13.06
C ASP A 354 16.33 4.75 12.90
N GLY A 355 16.46 3.55 12.38
CA GLY A 355 15.32 2.67 12.12
C GLY A 355 14.48 3.20 10.97
N LEU A 356 13.16 3.28 11.19
CA LEU A 356 12.20 3.87 10.27
C LEU A 356 12.21 5.41 10.28
N GLY A 357 12.97 6.04 11.19
CA GLY A 357 13.04 7.50 11.31
C GLY A 357 11.74 8.16 11.79
N ILE A 358 10.87 7.42 12.46
CA ILE A 358 9.57 7.88 12.96
C ILE A 358 9.45 7.76 14.48
N GLU A 359 8.53 8.51 15.05
CA GLU A 359 8.11 8.40 16.45
C GLU A 359 6.60 8.18 16.53
N PRO A 360 6.13 6.99 16.95
CA PRO A 360 4.71 6.74 17.17
C PRO A 360 4.13 7.63 18.28
N ASP A 361 2.91 8.09 18.07
CA ASP A 361 2.16 8.89 19.01
C ASP A 361 1.35 8.00 19.95
N LEU A 362 1.88 7.76 21.15
CA LEU A 362 1.23 6.89 22.15
C LEU A 362 -0.11 7.43 22.63
N ASP A 363 -0.29 8.75 22.66
CA ASP A 363 -1.56 9.36 23.06
C ASP A 363 -2.63 9.12 21.98
N ALA A 364 -2.28 9.32 20.72
CA ALA A 364 -3.15 9.01 19.61
C ALA A 364 -3.43 7.49 19.51
N ILE A 365 -2.42 6.63 19.72
CA ILE A 365 -2.61 5.17 19.77
C ILE A 365 -3.63 4.82 20.87
N ASN A 366 -3.52 5.39 22.06
CA ASN A 366 -4.47 5.15 23.16
C ASN A 366 -5.88 5.69 22.85
N GLN A 367 -5.99 6.81 22.13
CA GLN A 367 -7.28 7.37 21.71
C GLN A 367 -8.05 6.42 20.79
N TYR A 368 -7.37 5.75 19.87
CA TYR A 368 -7.98 4.83 18.90
C TYR A 368 -7.89 3.35 19.30
N LEU A 369 -7.44 3.06 20.53
CA LEU A 369 -7.22 1.71 21.02
C LEU A 369 -8.55 1.00 21.30
N ILE A 370 -8.67 -0.23 20.79
CA ILE A 370 -9.81 -1.11 21.10
C ILE A 370 -9.38 -2.35 21.89
N ASN A 371 -8.10 -2.77 21.79
CA ASN A 371 -7.57 -3.91 22.54
C ASN A 371 -6.05 -3.79 22.68
N LYS A 372 -5.49 -4.40 23.72
CA LYS A 372 -4.04 -4.42 23.98
C LYS A 372 -3.60 -5.75 24.55
N ALA A 373 -2.41 -6.19 24.15
CA ALA A 373 -1.74 -7.33 24.77
C ALA A 373 -0.26 -7.02 25.02
N GLU A 374 0.29 -7.60 26.08
CA GLU A 374 1.69 -7.56 26.44
C GLU A 374 2.23 -8.97 26.55
N ILE A 375 3.41 -9.22 25.97
CA ILE A 375 4.11 -10.49 26.01
C ILE A 375 5.50 -10.21 26.62
N LEU A 376 5.79 -10.88 27.72
CA LEU A 376 7.03 -10.76 28.47
C LEU A 376 7.86 -12.04 28.39
N ASN A 377 9.19 -11.89 28.63
CA ASN A 377 10.10 -13.03 28.74
C ASN A 377 9.94 -13.72 30.11
#